data_777f176900131a165228ee51a707321c
#
_entry.id   777f176900131a165228ee51a707321c
#
_cell.length_a   1.000
_cell.length_b   1.000
_cell.length_c   1.000
_cell.angle_alpha   90.00
_cell.angle_beta   90.00
_cell.angle_gamma   90.00
#
_symmetry.space_group_name_H-M   'P 1'
#
loop_
_entity.id
_entity.type
_entity.pdbx_description
1 polymer ?
#
loop_
_entity_poly.entity_id
_entity_poly.type
_entity_poly.pdbx_seq_one_letter_code
_entity_poly.pdbx_strand_id
1 'polypeptide(L)'
;MTYIPRLKEEYSNKIVKELKDKLDLTNIMQVPSLEKIIISRGVGAAVSDKKLIDHAVEELTLISGQKAIATLSKKDVASFKLRKGTPIGAKVTLRGDRMYEFLDRLITIALPRVRDFQGIKADGFDGRGNYNLGIKEQIIFPEINIDKVNKISGMDITFVTNTNSNKEAKALLTDLGLPFKK
;
A
#
# COMPACT_ATOMS: atom_id res chain seq x y z
N MET A 1 -16.80 -15.69 17.99
CA MET A 1 -17.14 -14.53 17.13
C MET A 1 -15.98 -14.32 16.17
N THR A 2 -16.23 -14.37 14.87
CA THR A 2 -15.19 -14.08 13.86
C THR A 2 -14.98 -12.57 13.84
N TYR A 3 -13.76 -12.12 14.08
CA TYR A 3 -13.40 -10.70 13.99
C TYR A 3 -13.57 -10.20 12.55
N ILE A 4 -14.29 -9.11 12.36
CA ILE A 4 -14.48 -8.45 11.07
C ILE A 4 -13.87 -7.05 11.18
N PRO A 5 -12.94 -6.66 10.30
CA PRO A 5 -12.37 -5.32 10.28
C PRO A 5 -13.43 -4.23 10.06
N ARG A 6 -13.33 -3.12 10.78
CA ARG A 6 -14.28 -1.99 10.72
C ARG A 6 -14.53 -1.50 9.29
N LEU A 7 -13.46 -1.24 8.53
CA LEU A 7 -13.62 -0.76 7.14
C LEU A 7 -14.25 -1.79 6.20
N LYS A 8 -14.09 -3.09 6.46
CA LYS A 8 -14.75 -4.14 5.69
C LYS A 8 -16.25 -4.13 5.93
N GLU A 9 -16.66 -3.95 7.18
CA GLU A 9 -18.07 -3.83 7.56
C GLU A 9 -18.69 -2.56 6.99
N GLU A 10 -18.03 -1.41 7.11
CA GLU A 10 -18.45 -0.13 6.51
C GLU A 10 -18.58 -0.23 4.98
N TYR A 11 -17.62 -0.88 4.32
CA TYR A 11 -17.68 -1.11 2.88
C TYR A 11 -18.95 -1.89 2.49
N SER A 12 -19.23 -3.01 3.16
CA SER A 12 -20.35 -3.87 2.83
C SER A 12 -21.72 -3.23 3.12
N ASN A 13 -21.85 -2.52 4.24
CA ASN A 13 -23.13 -2.00 4.72
C ASN A 13 -23.50 -0.65 4.11
N LYS A 14 -22.51 0.22 3.88
CA LYS A 14 -22.70 1.63 3.54
C LYS A 14 -22.10 2.00 2.18
N ILE A 15 -20.78 1.80 2.01
CA ILE A 15 -20.02 2.31 0.86
C ILE A 15 -20.53 1.72 -0.46
N VAL A 16 -20.87 0.42 -0.50
CA VAL A 16 -21.39 -0.24 -1.70
C VAL A 16 -22.66 0.43 -2.21
N LYS A 17 -23.58 0.82 -1.31
CA LYS A 17 -24.83 1.48 -1.68
C LYS A 17 -24.58 2.89 -2.19
N GLU A 18 -23.76 3.66 -1.47
CA GLU A 18 -23.39 5.04 -1.84
C GLU A 18 -22.67 5.08 -3.20
N LEU A 19 -21.73 4.15 -3.45
CA LEU A 19 -21.02 4.06 -4.73
C LEU A 19 -21.95 3.66 -5.88
N LYS A 20 -22.89 2.75 -5.63
CA LYS A 20 -23.89 2.36 -6.64
C LYS A 20 -24.68 3.57 -7.11
N ASP A 21 -25.15 4.40 -6.15
CA ASP A 21 -25.95 5.60 -6.45
C ASP A 21 -25.10 6.71 -7.09
N LYS A 22 -23.86 6.92 -6.63
CA LYS A 22 -22.94 7.92 -7.18
C LYS A 22 -22.47 7.64 -8.61
N LEU A 23 -22.36 6.36 -8.95
CA LEU A 23 -21.83 5.91 -10.25
C LEU A 23 -22.95 5.44 -11.20
N ASP A 24 -24.23 5.59 -10.82
CA ASP A 24 -25.42 5.18 -11.59
C ASP A 24 -25.34 3.72 -12.09
N LEU A 25 -24.83 2.81 -11.22
CA LEU A 25 -24.64 1.42 -11.57
C LEU A 25 -25.93 0.62 -11.43
N THR A 26 -26.27 -0.17 -12.46
CA THR A 26 -27.47 -1.02 -12.45
C THR A 26 -27.34 -2.23 -11.54
N ASN A 27 -26.14 -2.84 -11.50
CA ASN A 27 -25.88 -4.06 -10.74
C ASN A 27 -24.90 -3.79 -9.59
N ILE A 28 -25.22 -4.33 -8.41
CA ILE A 28 -24.37 -4.25 -7.22
C ILE A 28 -23.00 -4.90 -7.41
N MET A 29 -22.89 -5.91 -8.28
CA MET A 29 -21.64 -6.60 -8.58
C MET A 29 -20.68 -5.79 -9.45
N GLN A 30 -21.14 -4.69 -10.04
CA GLN A 30 -20.32 -3.75 -10.82
C GLN A 30 -19.62 -2.72 -9.92
N VAL A 31 -20.06 -2.62 -8.65
CA VAL A 31 -19.47 -1.65 -7.70
C VAL A 31 -17.97 -1.93 -7.54
N PRO A 32 -17.13 -0.89 -7.66
CA PRO A 32 -15.70 -1.04 -7.50
C PRO A 32 -15.34 -1.56 -6.10
N SER A 33 -14.40 -2.49 -6.03
CA SER A 33 -13.90 -3.09 -4.79
C SER A 33 -12.38 -3.13 -4.77
N LEU A 34 -11.81 -3.12 -3.57
CA LEU A 34 -10.38 -3.29 -3.37
C LEU A 34 -10.03 -4.79 -3.40
N GLU A 35 -9.15 -5.21 -4.29
CA GLU A 35 -8.72 -6.60 -4.41
C GLU A 35 -7.54 -6.94 -3.52
N LYS A 36 -6.53 -6.06 -3.52
CA LYS A 36 -5.28 -6.24 -2.75
C LYS A 36 -4.56 -4.92 -2.55
N ILE A 37 -3.74 -4.87 -1.50
CA ILE A 37 -2.75 -3.82 -1.28
C ILE A 37 -1.37 -4.45 -1.38
N ILE A 38 -0.49 -3.85 -2.17
CA ILE A 38 0.90 -4.28 -2.30
C ILE A 38 1.77 -3.21 -1.68
N ILE A 39 2.59 -3.59 -0.70
CA ILE A 39 3.60 -2.71 -0.12
C ILE A 39 4.94 -3.17 -0.67
N SER A 40 5.68 -2.27 -1.28
CA SER A 40 6.99 -2.56 -1.86
C SER A 40 8.03 -1.53 -1.42
N ARG A 41 9.27 -2.01 -1.25
CA ARG A 41 10.41 -1.19 -0.87
C ARG A 41 11.62 -1.59 -1.69
N GLY A 42 12.18 -0.63 -2.43
CA GLY A 42 13.45 -0.81 -3.13
C GLY A 42 14.62 -0.51 -2.20
N VAL A 43 15.61 -1.41 -2.17
CA VAL A 43 16.82 -1.28 -1.36
C VAL A 43 18.04 -1.39 -2.29
N GLY A 44 18.32 -0.31 -3.04
CA GLY A 44 19.43 -0.29 -3.99
C GLY A 44 20.81 -0.49 -3.33
N ALA A 45 20.99 -0.03 -2.10
CA ALA A 45 22.22 -0.21 -1.32
C ALA A 45 22.50 -1.67 -0.94
N ALA A 46 21.52 -2.55 -1.07
CA ALA A 46 21.65 -3.99 -0.79
C ALA A 46 22.65 -4.71 -1.72
N VAL A 47 23.00 -4.12 -2.85
CA VAL A 47 24.05 -4.62 -3.72
C VAL A 47 25.40 -4.64 -2.99
N SER A 48 25.65 -3.65 -2.12
CA SER A 48 26.87 -3.54 -1.30
C SER A 48 26.71 -4.25 0.06
N ASP A 49 25.55 -4.18 0.69
CA ASP A 49 25.29 -4.76 2.00
C ASP A 49 23.97 -5.55 2.00
N LYS A 50 24.08 -6.88 1.99
CA LYS A 50 22.93 -7.79 1.98
C LYS A 50 22.06 -7.71 3.24
N LYS A 51 22.61 -7.33 4.40
CA LYS A 51 21.88 -7.21 5.67
C LYS A 51 20.75 -6.17 5.60
N LEU A 52 20.87 -5.18 4.72
CA LEU A 52 19.84 -4.17 4.53
C LEU A 52 18.53 -4.76 4.01
N ILE A 53 18.57 -5.87 3.29
CA ILE A 53 17.37 -6.57 2.82
C ILE A 53 16.66 -7.25 3.99
N ASP A 54 17.41 -7.89 4.88
CA ASP A 54 16.81 -8.59 6.02
C ASP A 54 16.09 -7.60 6.92
N HIS A 55 16.69 -6.44 7.20
CA HIS A 55 16.04 -5.35 7.92
C HIS A 55 14.79 -4.83 7.19
N ALA A 56 14.85 -4.66 5.86
CA ALA A 56 13.68 -4.21 5.09
C ALA A 56 12.53 -5.23 5.13
N VAL A 57 12.84 -6.53 5.10
CA VAL A 57 11.86 -7.61 5.22
C VAL A 57 11.25 -7.64 6.63
N GLU A 58 12.06 -7.45 7.68
CA GLU A 58 11.58 -7.37 9.05
C GLU A 58 10.67 -6.18 9.27
N GLU A 59 11.07 -4.97 8.84
CA GLU A 59 10.26 -3.77 8.96
C GLU A 59 8.91 -3.91 8.22
N LEU A 60 8.92 -4.39 6.97
CA LEU A 60 7.67 -4.62 6.22
C LEU A 60 6.81 -5.70 6.87
N THR A 61 7.41 -6.70 7.49
CA THR A 61 6.68 -7.75 8.22
C THR A 61 5.99 -7.16 9.45
N LEU A 62 6.65 -6.28 10.19
CA LEU A 62 6.07 -5.59 11.35
C LEU A 62 4.90 -4.68 10.93
N ILE A 63 5.09 -3.85 9.90
CA ILE A 63 4.06 -2.92 9.39
C ILE A 63 2.82 -3.67 8.90
N SER A 64 3.02 -4.75 8.14
CA SER A 64 1.92 -5.45 7.47
C SER A 64 1.25 -6.52 8.33
N GLY A 65 1.93 -7.00 9.38
CA GLY A 65 1.49 -8.18 10.14
C GLY A 65 1.55 -9.49 9.35
N GLN A 66 2.21 -9.48 8.19
CA GLN A 66 2.40 -10.65 7.31
C GLN A 66 3.86 -10.71 6.85
N LYS A 67 4.45 -11.91 6.81
CA LYS A 67 5.85 -12.11 6.39
C LYS A 67 6.07 -11.55 4.99
N ALA A 68 6.96 -10.55 4.89
CA ALA A 68 7.38 -9.98 3.62
C ALA A 68 8.37 -10.90 2.89
N ILE A 69 8.49 -10.72 1.59
CA ILE A 69 9.34 -11.52 0.71
C ILE A 69 10.38 -10.61 0.07
N ALA A 70 11.66 -11.04 0.08
CA ALA A 70 12.71 -10.37 -0.67
C ALA A 70 12.47 -10.51 -2.18
N THR A 71 12.64 -9.42 -2.91
CA THR A 71 12.52 -9.40 -4.38
C THR A 71 13.88 -9.47 -5.04
N LEU A 72 14.02 -10.41 -5.98
CA LEU A 72 15.27 -10.70 -6.66
C LEU A 72 15.36 -9.98 -7.99
N SER A 73 16.56 -9.57 -8.39
CA SER A 73 16.84 -9.02 -9.72
C SER A 73 16.56 -10.05 -10.82
N LYS A 74 15.86 -9.63 -11.87
CA LYS A 74 15.55 -10.47 -13.04
C LYS A 74 16.65 -10.43 -14.12
N LYS A 75 17.43 -9.36 -14.17
CA LYS A 75 18.47 -9.11 -15.20
C LYS A 75 19.79 -8.72 -14.56
N ASP A 76 20.88 -8.99 -15.30
CA ASP A 76 22.20 -8.47 -14.99
C ASP A 76 22.29 -7.03 -15.50
N VAL A 77 22.81 -6.12 -14.66
CA VAL A 77 23.05 -4.71 -15.04
C VAL A 77 24.44 -4.30 -14.56
N ALA A 78 25.39 -4.25 -15.49
CA ALA A 78 26.80 -4.00 -15.19
C ALA A 78 27.04 -2.61 -14.55
N SER A 79 26.32 -1.57 -15.01
CA SER A 79 26.42 -0.21 -14.46
C SER A 79 26.08 -0.12 -12.98
N PHE A 80 25.19 -0.98 -12.47
CA PHE A 80 24.82 -1.05 -11.07
C PHE A 80 25.53 -2.18 -10.31
N LYS A 81 26.48 -2.87 -10.92
CA LYS A 81 27.16 -4.06 -10.35
C LYS A 81 26.18 -5.12 -9.87
N LEU A 82 25.04 -5.24 -10.56
CA LEU A 82 23.92 -6.09 -10.19
C LEU A 82 23.94 -7.37 -11.03
N ARG A 83 23.82 -8.51 -10.35
CA ARG A 83 23.67 -9.83 -10.97
C ARG A 83 22.25 -10.36 -10.80
N LYS A 84 21.78 -11.16 -11.76
CA LYS A 84 20.51 -11.90 -11.67
C LYS A 84 20.46 -12.74 -10.38
N GLY A 85 19.32 -12.71 -9.71
CA GLY A 85 19.15 -13.41 -8.44
C GLY A 85 19.61 -12.65 -7.20
N THR A 86 20.22 -11.46 -7.35
CA THR A 86 20.58 -10.62 -6.19
C THR A 86 19.32 -10.01 -5.58
N PRO A 87 19.11 -10.09 -4.25
CA PRO A 87 17.99 -9.44 -3.60
C PRO A 87 18.21 -7.93 -3.57
N ILE A 88 17.22 -7.15 -4.05
CA ILE A 88 17.29 -5.69 -4.20
C ILE A 88 16.08 -4.95 -3.62
N GLY A 89 15.15 -5.65 -3.04
CA GLY A 89 13.97 -5.05 -2.42
C GLY A 89 13.17 -6.06 -1.62
N ALA A 90 12.12 -5.58 -0.98
CA ALA A 90 11.16 -6.40 -0.26
C ALA A 90 9.74 -6.02 -0.67
N LYS A 91 8.81 -6.97 -0.65
CA LYS A 91 7.39 -6.73 -0.90
C LYS A 91 6.51 -7.60 -0.03
N VAL A 92 5.30 -7.12 0.21
CA VAL A 92 4.22 -7.89 0.81
C VAL A 92 2.92 -7.60 0.07
N THR A 93 2.05 -8.59 -0.05
CA THR A 93 0.73 -8.46 -0.68
C THR A 93 -0.33 -8.81 0.33
N LEU A 94 -1.20 -7.86 0.66
CA LEU A 94 -2.29 -8.00 1.62
C LEU A 94 -3.62 -8.20 0.88
N ARG A 95 -4.45 -9.11 1.38
CA ARG A 95 -5.80 -9.41 0.88
C ARG A 95 -6.76 -9.64 2.03
N GLY A 96 -8.06 -9.55 1.74
CA GLY A 96 -9.14 -9.82 2.70
C GLY A 96 -9.05 -8.95 3.95
N ASP A 97 -9.19 -9.55 5.13
CA ASP A 97 -9.28 -8.82 6.39
C ASP A 97 -8.01 -8.03 6.71
N ARG A 98 -6.83 -8.61 6.50
CA ARG A 98 -5.54 -7.94 6.72
C ARG A 98 -5.36 -6.70 5.84
N MET A 99 -5.93 -6.70 4.63
CA MET A 99 -5.90 -5.55 3.73
C MET A 99 -6.70 -4.38 4.31
N TYR A 100 -7.91 -4.64 4.81
CA TYR A 100 -8.75 -3.60 5.42
C TYR A 100 -8.18 -3.09 6.74
N GLU A 101 -7.60 -3.95 7.56
CA GLU A 101 -6.91 -3.54 8.79
C GLU A 101 -5.71 -2.63 8.51
N PHE A 102 -4.90 -3.01 7.53
CA PHE A 102 -3.76 -2.18 7.12
C PHE A 102 -4.24 -0.83 6.58
N LEU A 103 -5.30 -0.81 5.75
CA LEU A 103 -5.88 0.41 5.21
C LEU A 103 -6.39 1.33 6.32
N ASP A 104 -7.08 0.79 7.32
CA ASP A 104 -7.57 1.56 8.46
C ASP A 104 -6.42 2.19 9.25
N ARG A 105 -5.38 1.44 9.59
CA ARG A 105 -4.18 1.96 10.26
C ARG A 105 -3.44 3.01 9.43
N LEU A 106 -3.35 2.80 8.13
CA LEU A 106 -2.73 3.76 7.21
C LEU A 106 -3.46 5.11 7.25
N ILE A 107 -4.80 5.09 7.15
CA ILE A 107 -5.62 6.32 7.12
C ILE A 107 -5.67 7.01 8.48
N THR A 108 -5.90 6.26 9.55
CA THR A 108 -6.16 6.83 10.87
C THR A 108 -4.90 7.19 11.64
N ILE A 109 -3.82 6.46 11.46
CA ILE A 109 -2.59 6.59 12.26
C ILE A 109 -1.41 7.07 11.42
N ALA A 110 -1.11 6.41 10.30
CA ALA A 110 0.13 6.65 9.57
C ALA A 110 0.11 7.96 8.77
N LEU A 111 -0.94 8.22 7.99
CA LEU A 111 -1.04 9.42 7.17
C LEU A 111 -1.03 10.73 7.99
N PRO A 112 -1.74 10.86 9.13
CA PRO A 112 -1.66 12.07 9.94
C PRO A 112 -0.27 12.33 10.55
N ARG A 113 0.58 11.32 10.66
CA ARG A 113 1.96 11.43 11.16
C ARG A 113 2.97 11.83 10.08
N VAL A 114 2.56 11.88 8.83
CA VAL A 114 3.42 12.38 7.74
C VAL A 114 3.68 13.87 7.94
N ARG A 115 4.96 14.25 7.87
CA ARG A 115 5.38 15.65 8.02
C ARG A 115 4.77 16.49 6.90
N ASP A 116 4.17 17.64 7.27
CA ASP A 116 3.52 18.58 6.33
C ASP A 116 2.48 17.92 5.40
N PHE A 117 1.68 17.00 5.94
CA PHE A 117 0.65 16.30 5.18
C PHE A 117 -0.44 17.26 4.70
N GLN A 118 -0.56 17.41 3.38
CA GLN A 118 -1.56 18.28 2.72
C GLN A 118 -2.60 17.49 1.90
N GLY A 119 -2.70 16.19 2.13
CA GLY A 119 -3.51 15.28 1.31
C GLY A 119 -2.71 14.55 0.24
N ILE A 120 -3.30 13.50 -0.29
CA ILE A 120 -2.70 12.60 -1.28
C ILE A 120 -2.97 13.16 -2.68
N LYS A 121 -1.95 13.18 -3.55
CA LYS A 121 -2.09 13.64 -4.94
C LYS A 121 -2.90 12.65 -5.76
N ALA A 122 -3.76 13.16 -6.66
CA ALA A 122 -4.54 12.31 -7.55
C ALA A 122 -3.74 11.76 -8.77
N ASP A 123 -2.47 12.14 -8.91
CA ASP A 123 -1.64 11.77 -10.07
C ASP A 123 -1.10 10.32 -10.01
N GLY A 124 -1.31 9.62 -8.87
CA GLY A 124 -0.81 8.26 -8.66
C GLY A 124 -1.64 7.14 -9.33
N PHE A 125 -2.64 7.47 -10.13
CA PHE A 125 -3.43 6.49 -10.89
C PHE A 125 -2.72 6.03 -12.16
N ASP A 126 -2.76 4.73 -12.45
CA ASP A 126 -2.09 4.09 -13.60
C ASP A 126 -2.89 4.11 -14.92
N GLY A 127 -4.08 4.68 -14.92
CA GLY A 127 -5.00 4.66 -16.07
C GLY A 127 -5.90 3.42 -16.12
N ARG A 128 -5.71 2.45 -15.23
CA ARG A 128 -6.44 1.19 -15.16
C ARG A 128 -7.12 0.97 -13.81
N GLY A 129 -7.40 2.04 -13.08
CA GLY A 129 -8.08 1.98 -11.79
C GLY A 129 -7.20 1.60 -10.59
N ASN A 130 -5.89 1.41 -10.77
CA ASN A 130 -5.00 1.19 -9.63
C ASN A 130 -4.36 2.51 -9.19
N TYR A 131 -4.07 2.62 -7.90
CA TYR A 131 -3.48 3.82 -7.32
C TYR A 131 -2.18 3.49 -6.60
N ASN A 132 -1.13 4.28 -6.81
CA ASN A 132 0.16 4.14 -6.13
C ASN A 132 0.44 5.35 -5.23
N LEU A 133 0.71 5.07 -3.95
CA LEU A 133 1.05 6.04 -2.93
C LEU A 133 2.51 5.87 -2.52
N GLY A 134 3.35 6.85 -2.82
CA GLY A 134 4.73 6.88 -2.33
C GLY A 134 4.81 7.51 -0.94
N ILE A 135 5.39 6.80 0.00
CA ILE A 135 5.71 7.26 1.36
C ILE A 135 7.22 7.47 1.45
N LYS A 136 7.64 8.64 1.92
CA LYS A 136 9.07 8.98 1.99
C LYS A 136 9.78 8.37 3.20
N GLU A 137 9.06 8.18 4.30
CA GLU A 137 9.62 7.79 5.59
C GLU A 137 8.82 6.65 6.22
N GLN A 138 9.48 5.54 6.57
CA GLN A 138 8.83 4.41 7.23
C GLN A 138 8.46 4.71 8.71
N ILE A 139 9.04 5.73 9.30
CA ILE A 139 8.86 6.09 10.72
C ILE A 139 7.41 6.51 11.06
N ILE A 140 6.61 6.83 10.06
CA ILE A 140 5.19 7.17 10.25
C ILE A 140 4.38 6.01 10.84
N PHE A 141 4.85 4.78 10.66
CA PHE A 141 4.20 3.59 11.21
C PHE A 141 4.63 3.38 12.66
N PRO A 142 3.67 3.30 13.63
CA PRO A 142 3.98 3.15 15.04
C PRO A 142 4.64 1.81 15.39
N GLU A 143 4.51 0.82 14.53
CA GLU A 143 5.09 -0.52 14.70
C GLU A 143 6.62 -0.52 14.57
N ILE A 144 7.18 0.56 13.99
CA ILE A 144 8.63 0.68 13.79
C ILE A 144 9.26 1.39 15.00
N ASN A 145 10.22 0.74 15.61
CA ASN A 145 11.05 1.35 16.63
C ASN A 145 12.15 2.21 15.98
N ILE A 146 12.12 3.51 16.24
CA ILE A 146 13.06 4.50 15.66
C ILE A 146 14.50 4.16 16.01
N ASP A 147 14.78 3.65 17.21
CA ASP A 147 16.14 3.30 17.66
C ASP A 147 16.78 2.15 16.87
N LYS A 148 15.95 1.31 16.22
CA LYS A 148 16.40 0.18 15.40
C LYS A 148 16.52 0.51 13.92
N VAL A 149 16.11 1.70 13.51
CA VAL A 149 16.15 2.12 12.11
C VAL A 149 17.55 2.57 11.73
N ASN A 150 18.24 1.79 10.93
CA ASN A 150 19.57 2.13 10.43
C ASN A 150 19.56 3.27 9.41
N LYS A 151 18.51 3.36 8.60
CA LYS A 151 18.34 4.37 7.54
C LYS A 151 16.88 4.67 7.28
N ILE A 152 16.53 5.95 7.25
CA ILE A 152 15.23 6.40 6.78
C ILE A 152 15.11 6.08 5.28
N SER A 153 14.04 5.39 4.90
CA SER A 153 13.77 5.02 3.52
C SER A 153 12.28 4.98 3.24
N GLY A 154 11.95 5.28 2.00
CA GLY A 154 10.57 5.27 1.53
C GLY A 154 10.08 3.88 1.17
N MET A 155 8.79 3.82 0.90
CA MET A 155 8.09 2.65 0.38
C MET A 155 6.94 3.08 -0.52
N ASP A 156 6.53 2.20 -1.42
CA ASP A 156 5.38 2.39 -2.28
C ASP A 156 4.24 1.47 -1.84
N ILE A 157 3.04 2.04 -1.73
CA ILE A 157 1.82 1.32 -1.39
C ILE A 157 0.91 1.38 -2.62
N THR A 158 0.68 0.24 -3.25
CA THR A 158 -0.17 0.14 -4.43
C THR A 158 -1.51 -0.47 -4.06
N PHE A 159 -2.59 0.27 -4.32
CA PHE A 159 -3.97 -0.18 -4.18
C PHE A 159 -4.44 -0.72 -5.52
N VAL A 160 -4.79 -2.01 -5.54
CA VAL A 160 -5.29 -2.68 -6.73
C VAL A 160 -6.79 -2.88 -6.59
N THR A 161 -7.55 -2.35 -7.55
CA THR A 161 -9.01 -2.44 -7.58
C THR A 161 -9.47 -3.34 -8.73
N ASN A 162 -10.74 -3.73 -8.71
CA ASN A 162 -11.36 -4.52 -9.76
C ASN A 162 -11.90 -3.69 -10.94
N THR A 163 -11.83 -2.35 -10.84
CA THR A 163 -12.29 -1.46 -11.92
C THR A 163 -11.16 -1.05 -12.86
N ASN A 164 -11.50 -0.76 -14.12
CA ASN A 164 -10.57 -0.24 -15.11
C ASN A 164 -10.66 1.31 -15.25
N SER A 165 -11.50 1.96 -14.44
CA SER A 165 -11.75 3.39 -14.50
C SER A 165 -11.10 4.11 -13.31
N ASN A 166 -10.23 5.09 -13.59
CA ASN A 166 -9.63 5.92 -12.53
C ASN A 166 -10.67 6.73 -11.75
N LYS A 167 -11.79 7.11 -12.40
CA LYS A 167 -12.87 7.86 -11.73
C LYS A 167 -13.56 7.02 -10.66
N GLU A 168 -13.88 5.76 -11.02
CA GLU A 168 -14.51 4.81 -10.11
C GLU A 168 -13.56 4.43 -8.96
N ALA A 169 -12.29 4.14 -9.27
CA ALA A 169 -11.27 3.85 -8.27
C ALA A 169 -11.06 5.02 -7.30
N LYS A 170 -11.03 6.27 -7.81
CA LYS A 170 -10.94 7.46 -6.96
C LYS A 170 -12.15 7.61 -6.05
N ALA A 171 -13.37 7.38 -6.57
CA ALA A 171 -14.58 7.41 -5.76
C ALA A 171 -14.51 6.37 -4.64
N LEU A 172 -14.17 5.10 -4.96
CA LEU A 172 -13.98 4.04 -4.00
C LEU A 172 -12.97 4.42 -2.89
N LEU A 173 -11.77 4.86 -3.28
CA LEU A 173 -10.71 5.18 -2.32
C LEU A 173 -11.07 6.39 -1.45
N THR A 174 -11.81 7.37 -2.00
CA THR A 174 -12.32 8.53 -1.25
C THR A 174 -13.36 8.10 -0.22
N ASP A 175 -14.31 7.25 -0.60
CA ASP A 175 -15.36 6.76 0.29
C ASP A 175 -14.80 5.79 1.36
N LEU A 176 -13.68 5.10 1.10
CA LEU A 176 -12.91 4.36 2.09
C LEU A 176 -12.11 5.27 3.05
N GLY A 177 -12.11 6.59 2.82
CA GLY A 177 -11.50 7.58 3.71
C GLY A 177 -10.10 8.04 3.33
N LEU A 178 -9.58 7.73 2.15
CA LEU A 178 -8.29 8.26 1.69
C LEU A 178 -8.39 9.77 1.41
N PRO A 179 -7.57 10.62 2.06
CA PRO A 179 -7.65 12.06 1.98
C PRO A 179 -6.98 12.61 0.72
N PHE A 180 -7.67 12.59 -0.42
CA PHE A 180 -7.16 13.21 -1.64
C PHE A 180 -7.14 14.74 -1.53
N LYS A 181 -6.08 15.34 -2.08
CA LYS A 181 -5.98 16.79 -2.20
C LYS A 181 -7.08 17.29 -3.17
N LYS A 182 -7.78 18.35 -2.73
CA LYS A 182 -8.80 19.04 -3.55
C LYS A 182 -8.14 19.85 -4.67
#